data_3dc5b539b2a289bf877c9eb6887c49a1
#
_entry.id   3dc5b539b2a289bf877c9eb6887c49a1
#
_cell.length_a   1.000
_cell.length_b   1.000
_cell.length_c   1.000
_cell.angle_alpha   90.00
_cell.angle_beta   90.00
_cell.angle_gamma   90.00
#
_symmetry.space_group_name_H-M   'P 1'
#
loop_
_entity.id
_entity.type
_entity.pdbx_description
1 polymer ?
#
loop_
_entity_poly.entity_id
_entity_poly.type
_entity_poly.pdbx_seq_one_letter_code
_entity_poly.pdbx_strand_id
1 'polypeptide(L)'
;VLMNALPAKVAGVDRLAMVVPASDGTLSPYILAAAHIAGVSEIYRIGGAQAIAALAYGTASVAPVNVIVGPGNIYVATAKRNVFGQVGIDMIAGPSEILVVADGHNKPGWIAADLLSQAEHDTNAQSILITDDAAFADAVCEAVEDHLETLPREIIARQSWTSHGAVIVVSDIEEALPIIDYI
;
A
#
# COMPACT_ATOMS: atom_id res chain seq x y z
N VAL A 1 -10.44 -6.09 -3.20
CA VAL A 1 -11.71 -6.75 -2.83
C VAL A 1 -11.43 -8.11 -2.23
N LEU A 2 -10.83 -9.04 -2.99
CA LEU A 2 -10.67 -10.45 -2.56
C LEU A 2 -9.86 -10.60 -1.27
N MET A 3 -8.75 -9.88 -1.12
CA MET A 3 -7.86 -9.96 0.05
C MET A 3 -8.56 -9.62 1.39
N ASN A 4 -9.60 -8.79 1.36
CA ASN A 4 -10.36 -8.45 2.57
C ASN A 4 -11.63 -9.29 2.70
N ALA A 5 -12.32 -9.55 1.60
CA ALA A 5 -13.62 -10.23 1.65
C ALA A 5 -13.50 -11.74 1.89
N LEU A 6 -12.48 -12.41 1.32
CA LEU A 6 -12.31 -13.86 1.50
C LEU A 6 -11.96 -14.25 2.94
N PRO A 7 -11.01 -13.61 3.63
CA PRO A 7 -10.77 -13.88 5.06
C PRO A 7 -12.00 -13.66 5.93
N ALA A 8 -12.76 -12.58 5.68
CA ALA A 8 -14.00 -12.33 6.42
C ALA A 8 -15.04 -13.42 6.18
N LYS A 9 -15.17 -13.89 4.94
CA LYS A 9 -16.07 -15.01 4.60
C LYS A 9 -15.65 -16.32 5.27
N VAL A 10 -14.37 -16.64 5.26
CA VAL A 10 -13.81 -17.82 5.95
C VAL A 10 -14.03 -17.75 7.45
N ALA A 11 -13.92 -16.54 8.03
CA ALA A 11 -14.21 -16.28 9.43
C ALA A 11 -15.72 -16.33 9.79
N GLY A 12 -16.61 -16.54 8.81
CA GLY A 12 -18.04 -16.67 9.05
C GLY A 12 -18.77 -15.32 9.25
N VAL A 13 -18.23 -14.23 8.69
CA VAL A 13 -18.89 -12.92 8.75
C VAL A 13 -20.08 -12.91 7.78
N ASP A 14 -21.29 -12.74 8.32
CA ASP A 14 -22.53 -12.81 7.54
C ASP A 14 -22.73 -11.57 6.66
N ARG A 15 -22.44 -10.37 7.19
CA ARG A 15 -22.65 -9.11 6.49
C ARG A 15 -21.34 -8.46 6.09
N LEU A 16 -21.09 -8.38 4.78
CA LEU A 16 -19.94 -7.73 4.18
C LEU A 16 -20.38 -6.50 3.40
N ALA A 17 -20.08 -5.31 3.92
CA ALA A 17 -20.30 -4.03 3.26
C ALA A 17 -19.00 -3.51 2.66
N MET A 18 -19.00 -3.19 1.38
CA MET A 18 -17.88 -2.62 0.67
C MET A 18 -18.12 -1.16 0.35
N VAL A 19 -17.14 -0.31 0.65
CA VAL A 19 -17.09 1.08 0.18
C VAL A 19 -16.01 1.21 -0.88
N VAL A 20 -16.30 1.88 -1.97
CA VAL A 20 -15.37 2.09 -3.08
C VAL A 20 -15.63 3.44 -3.73
N PRO A 21 -14.61 4.32 -3.85
CA PRO A 21 -14.78 5.60 -4.52
C PRO A 21 -15.10 5.40 -6.00
N ALA A 22 -15.96 6.25 -6.53
CA ALA A 22 -16.37 6.29 -7.94
C ALA A 22 -16.32 7.76 -8.40
N SER A 23 -15.13 8.27 -8.68
CA SER A 23 -14.88 9.68 -8.97
C SER A 23 -15.67 10.19 -10.18
N ASP A 24 -15.90 9.34 -11.16
CA ASP A 24 -16.66 9.55 -12.40
C ASP A 24 -18.06 8.92 -12.39
N GLY A 25 -18.53 8.50 -11.22
CA GLY A 25 -19.85 7.88 -11.06
C GLY A 25 -19.93 6.44 -11.52
N THR A 26 -18.84 5.86 -12.06
CA THR A 26 -18.79 4.48 -12.56
C THR A 26 -17.89 3.61 -11.69
N LEU A 27 -18.24 2.34 -11.57
CA LEU A 27 -17.39 1.32 -10.95
C LEU A 27 -16.90 0.36 -12.02
N SER A 28 -15.64 -0.04 -11.90
CA SER A 28 -15.09 -1.07 -12.78
C SER A 28 -15.91 -2.36 -12.66
N PRO A 29 -16.34 -2.97 -13.79
CA PRO A 29 -17.06 -4.23 -13.77
C PRO A 29 -16.26 -5.37 -13.15
N TYR A 30 -14.92 -5.31 -13.17
CA TYR A 30 -14.06 -6.28 -12.51
C TYR A 30 -14.15 -6.20 -10.97
N ILE A 31 -14.27 -4.98 -10.43
CA ILE A 31 -14.48 -4.78 -8.98
C ILE A 31 -15.83 -5.36 -8.56
N LEU A 32 -16.88 -5.11 -9.34
CA LEU A 32 -18.22 -5.63 -9.07
C LEU A 32 -18.27 -7.16 -9.18
N ALA A 33 -17.64 -7.73 -10.19
CA ALA A 33 -17.54 -9.19 -10.35
C ALA A 33 -16.79 -9.84 -9.18
N ALA A 34 -15.65 -9.26 -8.78
CA ALA A 34 -14.88 -9.75 -7.63
C ALA A 34 -15.69 -9.65 -6.32
N ALA A 35 -16.43 -8.57 -6.12
CA ALA A 35 -17.30 -8.41 -4.95
C ALA A 35 -18.42 -9.45 -4.93
N HIS A 36 -19.06 -9.70 -6.08
CA HIS A 36 -20.10 -10.72 -6.22
C HIS A 36 -19.57 -12.12 -5.91
N ILE A 37 -18.44 -12.50 -6.50
CA ILE A 37 -17.79 -13.82 -6.30
C ILE A 37 -17.39 -14.00 -4.82
N ALA A 38 -16.88 -12.94 -4.19
CA ALA A 38 -16.50 -12.95 -2.78
C ALA A 38 -17.71 -12.92 -1.81
N GLY A 39 -18.94 -12.76 -2.30
CA GLY A 39 -20.14 -12.74 -1.49
C GLY A 39 -20.33 -11.45 -0.69
N VAL A 40 -19.83 -10.33 -1.22
CA VAL A 40 -20.12 -9.00 -0.65
C VAL A 40 -21.62 -8.72 -0.77
N SER A 41 -22.27 -8.38 0.34
CA SER A 41 -23.73 -8.18 0.40
C SER A 41 -24.18 -6.76 0.07
N GLU A 42 -23.32 -5.78 0.30
CA GLU A 42 -23.62 -4.36 0.13
C GLU A 42 -22.45 -3.60 -0.50
N ILE A 43 -22.74 -2.74 -1.46
CA ILE A 43 -21.72 -1.92 -2.13
C ILE A 43 -22.14 -0.46 -2.13
N TYR A 44 -21.33 0.40 -1.53
CA TYR A 44 -21.56 1.84 -1.46
C TYR A 44 -20.50 2.59 -2.26
N ARG A 45 -20.94 3.51 -3.14
CA ARG A 45 -20.05 4.32 -3.98
C ARG A 45 -19.56 5.56 -3.22
N ILE A 46 -18.84 5.34 -2.14
CA ILE A 46 -18.22 6.37 -1.32
C ILE A 46 -16.79 5.95 -0.95
N GLY A 47 -15.94 6.90 -0.65
CA GLY A 47 -14.56 6.66 -0.22
C GLY A 47 -14.07 7.75 0.72
N GLY A 48 -12.80 7.71 1.09
CA GLY A 48 -12.20 8.72 1.96
C GLY A 48 -12.69 8.67 3.42
N ALA A 49 -12.43 9.72 4.18
CA ALA A 49 -12.78 9.82 5.60
C ALA A 49 -14.29 9.72 5.84
N GLN A 50 -15.10 10.25 4.93
CA GLN A 50 -16.57 10.21 5.02
C GLN A 50 -17.11 8.78 4.94
N ALA A 51 -16.49 7.89 4.17
CA ALA A 51 -16.86 6.48 4.13
C ALA A 51 -16.58 5.79 5.46
N ILE A 52 -15.44 6.07 6.07
CA ILE A 52 -15.06 5.54 7.39
C ILE A 52 -16.07 6.02 8.46
N ALA A 53 -16.41 7.31 8.46
CA ALA A 53 -17.40 7.85 9.40
C ALA A 53 -18.79 7.23 9.18
N ALA A 54 -19.24 7.08 7.92
CA ALA A 54 -20.52 6.45 7.61
C ALA A 54 -20.59 5.00 8.08
N LEU A 55 -19.52 4.23 7.92
CA LEU A 55 -19.44 2.84 8.39
C LEU A 55 -19.37 2.76 9.92
N ALA A 56 -18.69 3.67 10.59
CA ALA A 56 -18.52 3.65 12.04
C ALA A 56 -19.80 4.07 12.80
N TYR A 57 -20.44 5.16 12.36
CA TYR A 57 -21.56 5.76 13.06
C TYR A 57 -22.92 5.43 12.44
N GLY A 58 -22.94 4.96 11.22
CA GLY A 58 -24.16 4.77 10.44
C GLY A 58 -24.71 6.08 9.86
N THR A 59 -25.60 5.92 8.90
CA THR A 59 -26.39 6.99 8.29
C THR A 59 -27.79 6.45 7.98
N ALA A 60 -28.67 7.26 7.41
CA ALA A 60 -29.98 6.79 6.97
C ALA A 60 -29.90 5.66 5.92
N SER A 61 -28.80 5.56 5.15
CA SER A 61 -28.63 4.59 4.07
C SER A 61 -27.50 3.59 4.28
N VAL A 62 -26.62 3.82 5.25
CA VAL A 62 -25.49 2.93 5.56
C VAL A 62 -25.62 2.48 7.01
N ALA A 63 -25.92 1.21 7.24
CA ALA A 63 -25.92 0.66 8.58
C ALA A 63 -24.49 0.58 9.14
N PRO A 64 -24.27 0.88 10.44
CA PRO A 64 -22.94 0.80 11.02
C PRO A 64 -22.39 -0.62 11.01
N VAL A 65 -21.08 -0.74 11.08
CA VAL A 65 -20.36 -2.02 11.08
C VAL A 65 -19.58 -2.21 12.37
N ASN A 66 -19.22 -3.46 12.67
CA ASN A 66 -18.42 -3.79 13.86
C ASN A 66 -16.92 -3.63 13.63
N VAL A 67 -16.46 -3.84 12.38
CA VAL A 67 -15.04 -3.78 12.02
C VAL A 67 -14.89 -3.15 10.63
N ILE A 68 -13.91 -2.27 10.48
CA ILE A 68 -13.51 -1.66 9.20
C ILE A 68 -12.12 -2.17 8.85
N VAL A 69 -12.00 -2.81 7.67
CA VAL A 69 -10.74 -3.34 7.17
C VAL A 69 -10.41 -2.77 5.80
N GLY A 70 -9.15 -2.72 5.47
CA GLY A 70 -8.66 -2.32 4.15
C GLY A 70 -7.77 -1.09 4.17
N PRO A 71 -6.91 -0.97 3.14
CA PRO A 71 -5.99 0.15 2.99
C PRO A 71 -6.72 1.41 2.50
N GLY A 72 -6.06 2.54 2.66
CA GLY A 72 -6.50 3.82 2.14
C GLY A 72 -5.40 4.86 2.27
N ASN A 73 -5.65 6.06 1.75
CA ASN A 73 -4.74 7.18 1.86
C ASN A 73 -4.67 7.73 3.30
N ILE A 74 -3.83 8.75 3.52
CA ILE A 74 -3.63 9.37 4.84
C ILE A 74 -4.94 9.85 5.49
N TYR A 75 -5.94 10.30 4.71
CA TYR A 75 -7.24 10.72 5.23
C TYR A 75 -8.04 9.54 5.76
N VAL A 76 -7.99 8.38 5.08
CA VAL A 76 -8.62 7.14 5.52
C VAL A 76 -7.93 6.61 6.78
N ALA A 77 -6.60 6.59 6.80
CA ALA A 77 -5.82 6.15 7.96
C ALA A 77 -6.12 7.02 9.19
N THR A 78 -6.16 8.35 9.01
CA THR A 78 -6.51 9.30 10.08
C THR A 78 -7.96 9.09 10.57
N ALA A 79 -8.90 8.89 9.65
CA ALA A 79 -10.28 8.63 10.00
C ALA A 79 -10.43 7.30 10.76
N LYS A 80 -9.76 6.23 10.34
CA LYS A 80 -9.74 4.94 11.06
C LYS A 80 -9.20 5.12 12.49
N ARG A 81 -8.12 5.89 12.67
CA ARG A 81 -7.59 6.21 13.99
C ARG A 81 -8.62 6.91 14.88
N ASN A 82 -9.36 7.87 14.32
CA ASN A 82 -10.35 8.65 15.07
C ASN A 82 -11.58 7.85 15.48
N VAL A 83 -11.96 6.82 14.74
CA VAL A 83 -13.12 5.97 15.06
C VAL A 83 -12.75 4.68 15.81
N PHE A 84 -11.45 4.45 16.04
CA PHE A 84 -11.01 3.28 16.81
C PHE A 84 -11.55 3.35 18.23
N GLY A 85 -12.14 2.25 18.68
CA GLY A 85 -12.86 2.17 19.95
C GLY A 85 -14.38 2.32 19.79
N GLN A 86 -14.85 3.10 18.80
CA GLN A 86 -16.26 3.09 18.37
C GLN A 86 -16.53 1.89 17.46
N VAL A 87 -15.59 1.56 16.60
CA VAL A 87 -15.58 0.43 15.68
C VAL A 87 -14.21 -0.23 15.72
N GLY A 88 -14.14 -1.54 15.50
CA GLY A 88 -12.86 -2.24 15.30
C GLY A 88 -12.21 -1.83 13.97
N ILE A 89 -10.88 -1.81 13.95
CA ILE A 89 -10.11 -1.61 12.70
C ILE A 89 -9.06 -2.70 12.57
N ASP A 90 -8.58 -2.96 11.35
CA ASP A 90 -7.48 -3.87 11.09
C ASP A 90 -6.14 -3.30 11.59
N MET A 91 -5.75 -2.13 11.05
CA MET A 91 -4.53 -1.43 11.42
C MET A 91 -4.59 0.03 10.99
N ILE A 92 -3.70 0.84 11.54
CA ILE A 92 -3.40 2.17 11.05
C ILE A 92 -2.18 2.03 10.14
N ALA A 93 -2.43 1.97 8.82
CA ALA A 93 -1.35 1.85 7.85
C ALA A 93 -0.52 3.14 7.81
N GLY A 94 0.80 2.99 7.89
CA GLY A 94 1.76 4.01 7.48
C GLY A 94 1.90 4.10 5.95
N PRO A 95 2.80 4.94 5.45
CA PRO A 95 3.25 4.87 4.06
C PRO A 95 3.75 3.46 3.74
N SER A 96 3.57 3.03 2.50
CA SER A 96 4.08 1.72 2.09
C SER A 96 5.59 1.78 1.92
N GLU A 97 6.28 0.73 2.36
CA GLU A 97 7.73 0.63 2.34
C GLU A 97 8.16 -0.66 1.63
N ILE A 98 9.30 -0.61 0.95
CA ILE A 98 10.02 -1.78 0.47
C ILE A 98 11.49 -1.68 0.91
N LEU A 99 12.01 -2.79 1.42
CA LEU A 99 13.41 -2.94 1.72
C LEU A 99 13.96 -4.10 0.90
N VAL A 100 14.99 -3.86 0.13
CA VAL A 100 15.69 -4.85 -0.68
C VAL A 100 17.11 -5.00 -0.14
N VAL A 101 17.50 -6.23 0.14
CA VAL A 101 18.89 -6.59 0.50
C VAL A 101 19.45 -7.37 -0.67
N ALA A 102 20.52 -6.85 -1.28
CA ALA A 102 21.11 -7.47 -2.47
C ALA A 102 22.62 -7.23 -2.53
N ASP A 103 23.37 -8.23 -2.97
CA ASP A 103 24.78 -8.18 -3.24
C ASP A 103 25.10 -7.90 -4.73
N GLY A 104 26.37 -7.73 -5.06
CA GLY A 104 26.84 -7.47 -6.42
C GLY A 104 26.65 -8.62 -7.42
N HIS A 105 26.12 -9.79 -7.02
CA HIS A 105 25.77 -10.89 -7.93
C HIS A 105 24.40 -10.70 -8.59
N ASN A 106 23.60 -9.77 -8.10
CA ASN A 106 22.30 -9.44 -8.64
C ASN A 106 22.38 -8.50 -9.85
N LYS A 107 21.30 -8.38 -10.61
CA LYS A 107 21.22 -7.45 -11.73
C LYS A 107 20.68 -6.11 -11.25
N PRO A 108 21.43 -4.99 -11.42
CA PRO A 108 20.99 -3.67 -10.94
C PRO A 108 19.59 -3.27 -11.43
N GLY A 109 19.27 -3.52 -12.72
CA GLY A 109 17.97 -3.18 -13.29
C GLY A 109 16.79 -3.95 -12.66
N TRP A 110 17.01 -5.15 -12.14
CA TRP A 110 15.94 -5.88 -11.43
C TRP A 110 15.69 -5.29 -10.04
N ILE A 111 16.77 -4.94 -9.34
CA ILE A 111 16.67 -4.29 -8.02
C ILE A 111 16.03 -2.89 -8.17
N ALA A 112 16.41 -2.14 -9.20
CA ALA A 112 15.77 -0.86 -9.50
C ALA A 112 14.27 -1.00 -9.76
N ALA A 113 13.84 -2.04 -10.49
CA ALA A 113 12.43 -2.31 -10.74
C ALA A 113 11.68 -2.66 -9.44
N ASP A 114 12.29 -3.44 -8.54
CA ASP A 114 11.71 -3.76 -7.24
C ASP A 114 11.52 -2.49 -6.38
N LEU A 115 12.53 -1.64 -6.29
CA LEU A 115 12.46 -0.37 -5.55
C LEU A 115 11.39 0.56 -6.12
N LEU A 116 11.33 0.69 -7.44
CA LEU A 116 10.35 1.54 -8.12
C LEU A 116 8.93 0.97 -8.07
N SER A 117 8.75 -0.34 -7.92
CA SER A 117 7.43 -0.95 -7.75
C SER A 117 6.67 -0.38 -6.56
N GLN A 118 7.39 0.03 -5.51
CA GLN A 118 6.80 0.68 -4.35
C GLN A 118 6.77 2.21 -4.49
N ALA A 119 7.84 2.81 -5.03
CA ALA A 119 7.94 4.25 -5.20
C ALA A 119 6.81 4.81 -6.08
N GLU A 120 6.34 4.07 -7.08
CA GLU A 120 5.25 4.51 -7.96
C GLU A 120 3.86 4.55 -7.30
N HIS A 121 3.69 3.93 -6.13
CA HIS A 121 2.39 3.88 -5.46
C HIS A 121 1.96 5.22 -4.87
N ASP A 122 2.86 5.89 -4.14
CA ASP A 122 2.56 7.15 -3.45
C ASP A 122 3.83 7.98 -3.29
N THR A 123 3.71 9.31 -3.30
CA THR A 123 4.84 10.23 -3.10
C THR A 123 5.49 10.11 -1.72
N ASN A 124 4.80 9.52 -0.74
CA ASN A 124 5.32 9.24 0.60
C ASN A 124 5.80 7.78 0.76
N ALA A 125 5.75 6.97 -0.29
CA ALA A 125 6.30 5.62 -0.24
C ALA A 125 7.82 5.67 -0.01
N GLN A 126 8.35 4.66 0.67
CA GLN A 126 9.78 4.54 0.95
C GLN A 126 10.36 3.30 0.29
N SER A 127 11.49 3.46 -0.40
CA SER A 127 12.23 2.36 -1.03
C SER A 127 13.66 2.36 -0.52
N ILE A 128 14.10 1.26 0.09
CA ILE A 128 15.41 1.15 0.74
C ILE A 128 16.18 -0.01 0.10
N LEU A 129 17.42 0.26 -0.31
CA LEU A 129 18.40 -0.75 -0.70
C LEU A 129 19.46 -0.88 0.40
N ILE A 130 19.78 -2.11 0.79
CA ILE A 130 20.97 -2.41 1.58
C ILE A 130 21.86 -3.35 0.75
N THR A 131 23.13 -3.00 0.61
CA THR A 131 24.11 -3.79 -0.13
C THR A 131 25.49 -3.71 0.52
N ASP A 132 26.32 -4.71 0.29
CA ASP A 132 27.75 -4.72 0.70
C ASP A 132 28.71 -4.30 -0.41
N ASP A 133 28.20 -3.87 -1.57
CA ASP A 133 28.98 -3.46 -2.75
C ASP A 133 28.59 -2.03 -3.18
N ALA A 134 29.51 -1.09 -2.96
CA ALA A 134 29.30 0.32 -3.34
C ALA A 134 29.17 0.52 -4.87
N ALA A 135 29.91 -0.25 -5.67
CA ALA A 135 29.81 -0.15 -7.13
C ALA A 135 28.45 -0.68 -7.62
N PHE A 136 27.91 -1.71 -6.96
CA PHE A 136 26.58 -2.22 -7.22
C PHE A 136 25.50 -1.19 -6.81
N ALA A 137 25.68 -0.51 -5.67
CA ALA A 137 24.79 0.55 -5.21
C ALA A 137 24.69 1.67 -6.27
N ASP A 138 25.82 2.14 -6.80
CA ASP A 138 25.86 3.15 -7.86
C ASP A 138 25.15 2.66 -9.12
N ALA A 139 25.41 1.43 -9.55
CA ALA A 139 24.76 0.83 -10.72
C ALA A 139 23.23 0.67 -10.55
N VAL A 140 22.75 0.40 -9.34
CA VAL A 140 21.31 0.39 -9.06
C VAL A 140 20.72 1.80 -9.14
N CYS A 141 21.41 2.82 -8.61
CA CYS A 141 20.94 4.20 -8.73
C CYS A 141 20.85 4.66 -10.20
N GLU A 142 21.84 4.33 -11.03
CA GLU A 142 21.78 4.58 -12.48
C GLU A 142 20.58 3.86 -13.12
N ALA A 143 20.37 2.59 -12.80
CA ALA A 143 19.26 1.82 -13.33
C ALA A 143 17.89 2.36 -12.87
N VAL A 144 17.78 2.94 -11.67
CA VAL A 144 16.56 3.64 -11.22
C VAL A 144 16.27 4.83 -12.11
N GLU A 145 17.27 5.67 -12.43
CA GLU A 145 17.08 6.81 -13.33
C GLU A 145 16.64 6.36 -14.74
N ASP A 146 17.28 5.32 -15.29
CA ASP A 146 16.92 4.75 -16.60
C ASP A 146 15.44 4.25 -16.62
N HIS A 147 15.01 3.58 -15.56
CA HIS A 147 13.63 3.11 -15.46
C HIS A 147 12.62 4.25 -15.30
N LEU A 148 12.95 5.28 -14.53
CA LEU A 148 12.10 6.45 -14.34
C LEU A 148 11.76 7.14 -15.67
N GLU A 149 12.67 7.17 -16.65
CA GLU A 149 12.43 7.77 -17.97
C GLU A 149 11.26 7.12 -18.73
N THR A 150 10.96 5.86 -18.44
CA THR A 150 9.93 5.09 -19.15
C THR A 150 8.70 4.75 -18.31
N LEU A 151 8.74 5.06 -17.01
CA LEU A 151 7.68 4.69 -16.08
C LEU A 151 6.43 5.56 -16.27
N PRO A 152 5.22 5.00 -16.47
CA PRO A 152 4.00 5.79 -16.65
C PRO A 152 3.68 6.73 -15.49
N ARG A 153 4.11 6.39 -14.26
CA ARG A 153 3.94 7.19 -13.04
C ARG A 153 5.23 7.85 -12.59
N GLU A 154 6.09 8.24 -13.52
CA GLU A 154 7.41 8.84 -13.27
C GLU A 154 7.37 9.93 -12.20
N ILE A 155 6.47 10.88 -12.29
CA ILE A 155 6.40 12.03 -11.37
C ILE A 155 6.25 11.57 -9.92
N ILE A 156 5.40 10.59 -9.66
CA ILE A 156 5.15 10.05 -8.32
C ILE A 156 6.36 9.26 -7.83
N ALA A 157 6.86 8.35 -8.68
CA ALA A 157 8.00 7.50 -8.33
C ALA A 157 9.27 8.32 -8.08
N ARG A 158 9.54 9.32 -8.92
CA ARG A 158 10.69 10.22 -8.76
C ARG A 158 10.60 11.04 -7.47
N GLN A 159 9.43 11.58 -7.14
CA GLN A 159 9.24 12.31 -5.89
C GLN A 159 9.44 11.40 -4.68
N SER A 160 8.87 10.21 -4.67
CA SER A 160 9.05 9.21 -3.62
C SER A 160 10.53 8.84 -3.46
N TRP A 161 11.20 8.45 -4.56
CA TRP A 161 12.62 8.07 -4.55
C TRP A 161 13.53 9.20 -4.06
N THR A 162 13.33 10.42 -4.55
CA THR A 162 14.17 11.59 -4.17
C THR A 162 13.96 12.00 -2.71
N SER A 163 12.72 11.89 -2.18
CA SER A 163 12.40 12.38 -0.84
C SER A 163 12.55 11.32 0.24
N HIS A 164 12.36 10.05 -0.09
CA HIS A 164 12.25 8.95 0.88
C HIS A 164 13.09 7.73 0.52
N GLY A 165 13.68 7.68 -0.68
CA GLY A 165 14.59 6.60 -1.08
C GLY A 165 15.88 6.61 -0.25
N ALA A 166 16.41 5.43 0.06
CA ALA A 166 17.68 5.30 0.76
C ALA A 166 18.51 4.15 0.18
N VAL A 167 19.82 4.37 0.08
CA VAL A 167 20.80 3.34 -0.28
C VAL A 167 21.82 3.25 0.85
N ILE A 168 21.90 2.09 1.49
CA ILE A 168 22.78 1.85 2.63
C ILE A 168 23.84 0.83 2.21
N VAL A 169 25.09 1.24 2.28
CA VAL A 169 26.23 0.36 2.01
C VAL A 169 26.80 -0.11 3.33
N VAL A 170 26.88 -1.43 3.53
CA VAL A 170 27.43 -2.09 4.70
C VAL A 170 28.75 -2.76 4.36
N SER A 171 29.54 -3.18 5.36
CA SER A 171 30.83 -3.86 5.11
C SER A 171 30.63 -5.36 4.79
N ASP A 172 29.53 -5.94 5.27
CA ASP A 172 29.13 -7.33 5.06
C ASP A 172 27.60 -7.41 5.02
N ILE A 173 27.05 -8.25 4.16
CA ILE A 173 25.61 -8.38 3.97
C ILE A 173 24.86 -8.81 5.28
N GLU A 174 25.54 -9.51 6.18
CA GLU A 174 24.98 -9.89 7.48
C GLU A 174 24.71 -8.68 8.39
N GLU A 175 25.41 -7.55 8.17
CA GLU A 175 25.14 -6.29 8.89
C GLU A 175 23.80 -5.65 8.49
N ALA A 176 23.16 -6.12 7.43
CA ALA A 176 21.80 -5.71 7.08
C ALA A 176 20.77 -6.12 8.15
N LEU A 177 20.97 -7.26 8.83
CA LEU A 177 19.97 -7.82 9.76
C LEU A 177 19.61 -6.85 10.91
N PRO A 178 20.57 -6.27 11.68
CA PRO A 178 20.21 -5.32 12.72
C PRO A 178 19.62 -4.01 12.17
N ILE A 179 19.91 -3.63 10.92
CA ILE A 179 19.31 -2.47 10.27
C ILE A 179 17.86 -2.75 9.91
N ILE A 180 17.56 -3.94 9.39
CA ILE A 180 16.18 -4.40 9.09
C ILE A 180 15.32 -4.39 10.36
N ASP A 181 15.87 -4.87 11.48
CA ASP A 181 15.14 -4.91 12.76
C ASP A 181 14.87 -3.50 13.33
N TYR A 182 15.61 -2.50 12.87
CA TYR A 182 15.46 -1.11 13.32
C TYR A 182 14.48 -0.29 12.48
N ILE A 183 14.31 -0.63 11.19
CA ILE A 183 13.38 0.02 10.26
C ILE A 183 11.97 -0.49 10.49
#